data_d2df1bdf6d7131e5ac509c4ed64729a0
#
_entry.id   d2df1bdf6d7131e5ac509c4ed64729a0
#
_cell.length_a   1.000
_cell.length_b   1.000
_cell.length_c   1.000
_cell.angle_alpha   90.00
_cell.angle_beta   90.00
_cell.angle_gamma   90.00
#
_symmetry.space_group_name_H-M   'P 1'
#
loop_
_entity.id
_entity.type
_entity.pdbx_description
1 polymer ?
#
loop_
_entity_poly.entity_id
_entity_poly.type
_entity_poly.pdbx_seq_one_letter_code
_entity_poly.pdbx_strand_id
1 'polypeptide(L)'
;HFECWTMLGAWAEQTSRIQIGALVTCNSYRNPELLADMARTVDHISDGRLILGIGSGWKEKDYDEYGYEFGTVGSRLDDLAGALPRIKSRLAKLNPAPTRDIPLLIGGKGPKKTLRLVAEHGDIWHGFTTVDSYPQAAEVLAEHCKTVGRDPDTIERSAGVNKDNGGLIADAEGLVALGVTLLTVGVNGPDYDLSDAEALCGWRDRA
;
A
#
# COMPACT_ATOMS: atom_id res chain seq x y z
N HIS A 1 -19.22 2.43 -3.06
CA HIS A 1 -18.21 2.77 -2.03
C HIS A 1 -18.16 4.28 -1.84
N PHE A 2 -17.75 4.72 -0.65
CA PHE A 2 -17.44 6.13 -0.42
C PHE A 2 -16.08 6.49 -1.04
N GLU A 3 -15.87 7.78 -1.32
CA GLU A 3 -14.61 8.25 -1.86
C GLU A 3 -13.48 8.10 -0.82
N CYS A 4 -12.38 7.50 -1.23
CA CYS A 4 -11.31 7.02 -0.37
C CYS A 4 -10.66 8.13 0.48
N TRP A 5 -10.22 9.23 -0.15
CA TRP A 5 -9.49 10.29 0.54
C TRP A 5 -10.37 11.14 1.45
N THR A 6 -11.65 11.30 1.10
CA THR A 6 -12.65 11.91 1.98
C THR A 6 -12.84 11.07 3.24
N MET A 7 -12.93 9.73 3.09
CA MET A 7 -13.03 8.82 4.24
C MET A 7 -11.75 8.81 5.08
N LEU A 8 -10.57 8.82 4.46
CA LEU A 8 -9.30 8.89 5.20
C LEU A 8 -9.20 10.15 6.06
N GLY A 9 -9.67 11.31 5.55
CA GLY A 9 -9.75 12.54 6.34
C GLY A 9 -10.68 12.41 7.56
N ALA A 10 -11.86 11.78 7.39
CA ALA A 10 -12.79 11.54 8.48
C ALA A 10 -12.22 10.57 9.52
N TRP A 11 -11.60 9.46 9.09
CA TRP A 11 -10.98 8.50 10.00
C TRP A 11 -9.74 9.08 10.72
N ALA A 12 -9.00 9.95 10.05
CA ALA A 12 -7.90 10.67 10.67
C ALA A 12 -8.35 11.46 11.90
N GLU A 13 -9.47 12.17 11.81
CA GLU A 13 -10.06 12.94 12.92
C GLU A 13 -10.70 12.05 14.00
N GLN A 14 -11.39 10.97 13.59
CA GLN A 14 -12.15 10.12 14.51
C GLN A 14 -11.31 9.09 15.25
N THR A 15 -10.06 8.89 14.88
CA THR A 15 -9.15 7.92 15.50
C THR A 15 -7.88 8.60 16.04
N SER A 16 -7.20 7.98 17.00
CA SER A 16 -6.02 8.56 17.63
C SER A 16 -4.77 7.67 17.69
N ARG A 17 -4.89 6.38 17.40
CA ARG A 17 -3.78 5.42 17.55
C ARG A 17 -3.44 4.61 16.32
N ILE A 18 -4.45 4.24 15.54
CA ILE A 18 -4.27 3.37 14.37
C ILE A 18 -3.64 4.14 13.21
N GLN A 19 -2.75 3.48 12.49
CA GLN A 19 -2.33 3.97 11.17
C GLN A 19 -3.48 3.83 10.18
N ILE A 20 -3.55 4.74 9.24
CA ILE A 20 -4.59 4.79 8.20
C ILE A 20 -3.96 4.92 6.83
N GLY A 21 -4.59 4.36 5.82
CA GLY A 21 -4.09 4.45 4.45
C GLY A 21 -5.01 3.73 3.45
N ALA A 22 -4.81 3.99 2.19
CA ALA A 22 -5.45 3.22 1.12
C ALA A 22 -4.59 2.02 0.73
N LEU A 23 -5.20 0.87 0.49
CA LEU A 23 -4.54 -0.32 -0.06
C LEU A 23 -5.21 -0.73 -1.38
N VAL A 24 -4.95 -0.02 -2.44
CA VAL A 24 -4.13 1.18 -2.64
C VAL A 24 -4.94 2.23 -3.41
N THR A 25 -4.51 3.51 -3.34
CA THR A 25 -5.08 4.54 -4.20
C THR A 25 -4.64 4.32 -5.65
N CYS A 26 -5.54 4.52 -6.61
CA CYS A 26 -5.22 4.43 -8.03
C CYS A 26 -4.52 5.70 -8.49
N ASN A 27 -3.33 5.54 -9.10
CA ASN A 27 -2.55 6.67 -9.63
C ASN A 27 -3.32 7.47 -10.68
N SER A 28 -4.11 6.82 -11.53
CA SER A 28 -4.79 7.47 -12.64
C SER A 28 -5.94 8.41 -12.25
N TYR A 29 -6.44 8.32 -11.01
CA TYR A 29 -7.61 9.11 -10.60
C TYR A 29 -7.28 10.51 -10.11
N ARG A 30 -6.00 10.86 -9.92
CA ARG A 30 -5.59 12.16 -9.40
C ARG A 30 -4.29 12.65 -10.01
N ASN A 31 -4.19 13.97 -10.11
CA ASN A 31 -2.90 14.59 -10.36
C ASN A 31 -1.92 14.26 -9.21
N PRO A 32 -0.67 13.88 -9.49
CA PRO A 32 0.31 13.48 -8.47
C PRO A 32 0.59 14.55 -7.42
N GLU A 33 0.65 15.82 -7.82
CA GLU A 33 0.86 16.94 -6.90
C GLU A 33 -0.35 17.15 -5.98
N LEU A 34 -1.58 17.01 -6.52
CA LEU A 34 -2.79 17.07 -5.72
C LEU A 34 -2.83 15.91 -4.71
N LEU A 35 -2.44 14.70 -5.13
CA LEU A 35 -2.35 13.55 -4.24
C LEU A 35 -1.36 13.79 -3.08
N ALA A 36 -0.23 14.41 -3.35
CA ALA A 36 0.73 14.80 -2.32
C ALA A 36 0.13 15.83 -1.33
N ASP A 37 -0.63 16.82 -1.82
CA ASP A 37 -1.30 17.81 -0.97
C ASP A 37 -2.39 17.16 -0.09
N MET A 38 -3.15 16.20 -0.65
CA MET A 38 -4.14 15.41 0.09
C MET A 38 -3.45 14.56 1.16
N ALA A 39 -2.36 13.88 0.82
CA ALA A 39 -1.59 13.05 1.74
C ALA A 39 -1.05 13.89 2.91
N ARG A 40 -0.40 15.02 2.65
CA ARG A 40 0.05 15.94 3.69
C ARG A 40 -1.12 16.41 4.58
N THR A 41 -2.27 16.69 4.00
CA THR A 41 -3.44 17.14 4.77
C THR A 41 -3.94 16.05 5.73
N VAL A 42 -4.09 14.81 5.24
CA VAL A 42 -4.49 13.67 6.09
C VAL A 42 -3.41 13.32 7.13
N ASP A 43 -2.13 13.47 6.78
CA ASP A 43 -1.01 13.30 7.71
C ASP A 43 -1.12 14.27 8.91
N HIS A 44 -1.38 15.55 8.64
CA HIS A 44 -1.60 16.56 9.69
C HIS A 44 -2.84 16.28 10.54
N ILE A 45 -3.99 15.95 9.93
CA ILE A 45 -5.22 15.63 10.67
C ILE A 45 -4.99 14.40 11.57
N SER A 46 -4.24 13.43 11.10
CA SER A 46 -3.97 12.17 11.82
C SER A 46 -2.81 12.24 12.81
N ASP A 47 -2.10 13.36 12.90
CA ASP A 47 -0.86 13.48 13.69
C ASP A 47 0.17 12.40 13.30
N GLY A 48 0.48 12.32 12.00
CA GLY A 48 1.53 11.45 11.46
C GLY A 48 1.18 9.96 11.33
N ARG A 49 -0.09 9.56 11.27
CA ARG A 49 -0.51 8.15 11.15
C ARG A 49 -0.81 7.68 9.73
N LEU A 50 -0.65 8.56 8.72
CA LEU A 50 -0.91 8.21 7.33
C LEU A 50 0.17 7.29 6.75
N ILE A 51 -0.26 6.28 6.00
CA ILE A 51 0.54 5.54 5.01
C ILE A 51 -0.03 5.89 3.63
N LEU A 52 0.81 6.41 2.73
CA LEU A 52 0.41 6.70 1.35
C LEU A 52 0.52 5.44 0.49
N GLY A 53 -0.57 4.68 0.41
CA GLY A 53 -0.62 3.50 -0.46
C GLY A 53 -1.04 3.86 -1.88
N ILE A 54 -0.24 3.45 -2.88
CA ILE A 54 -0.45 3.75 -4.30
C ILE A 54 -0.21 2.53 -5.19
N GLY A 55 -0.94 2.48 -6.29
CA GLY A 55 -0.78 1.47 -7.35
C GLY A 55 -1.18 2.02 -8.73
N SER A 56 -0.85 1.27 -9.77
CA SER A 56 -1.09 1.68 -11.16
C SER A 56 -2.57 1.63 -11.59
N GLY A 57 -3.44 1.05 -10.79
CA GLY A 57 -4.84 0.78 -11.17
C GLY A 57 -5.00 -0.51 -11.98
N TRP A 58 -6.19 -1.14 -11.86
CA TRP A 58 -6.46 -2.42 -12.50
C TRP A 58 -7.93 -2.65 -12.88
N LYS A 59 -8.86 -1.91 -12.25
CA LYS A 59 -10.30 -2.15 -12.39
C LYS A 59 -10.89 -1.26 -13.48
N GLU A 60 -10.96 -1.79 -14.68
CA GLU A 60 -11.42 -1.09 -15.89
C GLU A 60 -12.78 -0.42 -15.71
N LYS A 61 -13.72 -1.10 -15.04
CA LYS A 61 -15.06 -0.54 -14.75
C LYS A 61 -15.02 0.84 -14.07
N ASP A 62 -14.09 1.07 -13.16
CA ASP A 62 -13.98 2.35 -12.46
C ASP A 62 -13.49 3.46 -13.43
N TYR A 63 -12.61 3.10 -14.37
CA TYR A 63 -12.15 4.04 -15.42
C TYR A 63 -13.30 4.44 -16.34
N ASP A 64 -14.12 3.48 -16.75
CA ASP A 64 -15.31 3.72 -17.59
C ASP A 64 -16.32 4.62 -16.87
N GLU A 65 -16.61 4.34 -15.59
CA GLU A 65 -17.57 5.10 -14.80
C GLU A 65 -17.14 6.56 -14.58
N TYR A 66 -15.84 6.82 -14.44
CA TYR A 66 -15.30 8.16 -14.21
C TYR A 66 -14.80 8.83 -15.48
N GLY A 67 -14.83 8.16 -16.63
CA GLY A 67 -14.35 8.71 -17.90
C GLY A 67 -12.85 8.87 -18.01
N TYR A 68 -12.08 8.04 -17.29
CA TYR A 68 -10.63 7.99 -17.44
C TYR A 68 -10.21 7.03 -18.55
N GLU A 69 -9.11 7.31 -19.21
CA GLU A 69 -8.49 6.37 -20.15
C GLU A 69 -7.84 5.20 -19.41
N PHE A 70 -8.31 3.96 -19.66
CA PHE A 70 -7.74 2.77 -19.01
C PHE A 70 -6.36 2.41 -19.56
N GLY A 71 -6.16 2.54 -20.87
CA GLY A 71 -4.91 2.23 -21.53
C GLY A 71 -4.48 0.75 -21.35
N THR A 72 -3.17 0.53 -21.29
CA THR A 72 -2.58 -0.80 -21.06
C THR A 72 -2.00 -0.91 -19.66
N VAL A 73 -1.74 -2.15 -19.20
CA VAL A 73 -0.98 -2.36 -17.94
C VAL A 73 0.38 -1.67 -18.00
N GLY A 74 1.02 -1.68 -19.19
CA GLY A 74 2.32 -1.06 -19.39
C GLY A 74 2.27 0.46 -19.24
N SER A 75 1.29 1.13 -19.91
CA SER A 75 1.15 2.60 -19.82
C SER A 75 0.81 3.05 -18.41
N ARG A 76 -0.13 2.39 -17.72
CA ARG A 76 -0.46 2.72 -16.33
C ARG A 76 0.73 2.58 -15.35
N LEU A 77 1.61 1.61 -15.59
CA LEU A 77 2.86 1.47 -14.81
C LEU A 77 3.89 2.55 -15.16
N ASP A 78 3.95 2.99 -16.42
CA ASP A 78 4.81 4.10 -16.83
C ASP A 78 4.30 5.43 -16.23
N ASP A 79 2.99 5.63 -16.20
CA ASP A 79 2.37 6.77 -15.52
C ASP A 79 2.67 6.78 -14.02
N LEU A 80 2.60 5.61 -13.36
CA LEU A 80 2.97 5.49 -11.96
C LEU A 80 4.45 5.81 -11.76
N ALA A 81 5.34 5.32 -12.62
CA ALA A 81 6.77 5.61 -12.56
C ALA A 81 7.06 7.11 -12.69
N GLY A 82 6.32 7.82 -13.56
CA GLY A 82 6.41 9.27 -13.69
C GLY A 82 5.82 10.04 -12.51
N ALA A 83 4.79 9.50 -11.85
CA ALA A 83 4.10 10.16 -10.74
C ALA A 83 4.89 10.10 -9.42
N LEU A 84 5.56 8.99 -9.11
CA LEU A 84 6.26 8.78 -7.84
C LEU A 84 7.30 9.87 -7.52
N PRO A 85 8.22 10.25 -8.41
CA PRO A 85 9.17 11.34 -8.14
C PRO A 85 8.48 12.70 -8.02
N ARG A 86 7.37 12.94 -8.73
CA ARG A 86 6.58 14.18 -8.63
C ARG A 86 5.92 14.29 -7.26
N ILE A 87 5.31 13.21 -6.74
CA ILE A 87 4.75 13.14 -5.39
C ILE A 87 5.83 13.47 -4.34
N LYS A 88 6.97 12.79 -4.39
CA LYS A 88 8.09 13.05 -3.46
C LYS A 88 8.59 14.49 -3.55
N SER A 89 8.79 15.01 -4.77
CA SER A 89 9.20 16.41 -4.98
C SER A 89 8.18 17.42 -4.45
N ARG A 90 6.88 17.13 -4.57
CA ARG A 90 5.82 18.00 -4.05
C ARG A 90 5.80 18.00 -2.54
N LEU A 91 5.81 16.82 -1.89
CA LEU A 91 5.85 16.68 -0.44
C LEU A 91 7.01 17.46 0.19
N ALA A 92 8.19 17.41 -0.42
CA ALA A 92 9.38 18.12 0.04
C ALA A 92 9.28 19.66 -0.05
N LYS A 93 8.33 20.19 -0.83
CA LYS A 93 8.14 21.65 -1.07
C LYS A 93 6.92 22.23 -0.33
N LEU A 94 6.12 21.38 0.32
CA LEU A 94 4.90 21.84 0.98
C LEU A 94 5.22 22.67 2.23
N ASN A 95 4.41 23.70 2.44
CA ASN A 95 4.43 24.53 3.64
C ASN A 95 2.99 24.68 4.18
N PRO A 96 2.66 24.18 5.38
CA PRO A 96 3.57 23.41 6.24
C PRO A 96 4.01 22.08 5.60
N ALA A 97 5.19 21.60 5.96
CA ALA A 97 5.69 20.29 5.56
C ALA A 97 4.84 19.18 6.19
N PRO A 98 4.87 17.93 5.69
CA PRO A 98 4.34 16.79 6.43
C PRO A 98 4.88 16.73 7.86
N THR A 99 4.12 16.15 8.80
CA THR A 99 4.55 16.01 10.21
C THR A 99 5.73 15.05 10.36
N ARG A 100 5.88 14.13 9.40
CA ARG A 100 6.99 13.19 9.27
C ARG A 100 7.19 12.80 7.81
N ASP A 101 8.20 12.02 7.52
CA ASP A 101 8.30 11.32 6.23
C ASP A 101 7.13 10.32 6.12
N ILE A 102 6.18 10.60 5.22
CA ILE A 102 5.00 9.77 5.02
C ILE A 102 5.44 8.49 4.31
N PRO A 103 5.27 7.29 4.93
CA PRO A 103 5.65 6.04 4.30
C PRO A 103 4.88 5.81 3.00
N LEU A 104 5.59 5.49 1.93
CA LEU A 104 5.03 5.18 0.62
C LEU A 104 4.87 3.66 0.47
N LEU A 105 3.63 3.19 0.47
CA LEU A 105 3.31 1.80 0.20
C LEU A 105 3.00 1.64 -1.30
N ILE A 106 3.72 0.74 -1.97
CA ILE A 106 3.43 0.38 -3.36
C ILE A 106 2.85 -1.03 -3.40
N GLY A 107 1.64 -1.15 -3.99
CA GLY A 107 0.94 -2.42 -4.13
C GLY A 107 1.18 -3.08 -5.48
N GLY A 108 1.45 -4.38 -5.47
CA GLY A 108 1.59 -5.22 -6.65
C GLY A 108 2.78 -6.15 -6.63
N LYS A 109 2.79 -7.13 -7.55
CA LYS A 109 3.84 -8.16 -7.65
C LYS A 109 4.42 -8.31 -9.06
N GLY A 110 4.17 -7.33 -9.95
CA GLY A 110 4.70 -7.37 -11.32
C GLY A 110 6.22 -7.36 -11.33
N PRO A 111 6.88 -8.45 -11.84
CA PRO A 111 8.31 -8.64 -11.62
C PRO A 111 9.20 -7.65 -12.36
N LYS A 112 8.73 -7.10 -13.48
CA LYS A 112 9.58 -6.25 -14.34
C LYS A 112 9.51 -4.76 -13.97
N LYS A 113 8.32 -4.22 -13.71
CA LYS A 113 8.11 -2.78 -13.47
C LYS A 113 7.71 -2.51 -12.03
N THR A 114 6.68 -3.20 -11.48
CA THR A 114 6.17 -2.89 -10.15
C THR A 114 7.23 -3.09 -9.07
N LEU A 115 7.89 -4.25 -9.04
CA LEU A 115 8.92 -4.52 -8.02
C LEU A 115 10.16 -3.62 -8.18
N ARG A 116 10.45 -3.18 -9.40
CA ARG A 116 11.48 -2.15 -9.63
C ARG A 116 11.06 -0.81 -9.00
N LEU A 117 9.81 -0.37 -9.20
CA LEU A 117 9.31 0.88 -8.57
C LEU A 117 9.30 0.78 -7.04
N VAL A 118 9.00 -0.40 -6.49
CA VAL A 118 9.14 -0.64 -5.04
C VAL A 118 10.60 -0.44 -4.60
N ALA A 119 11.55 -1.04 -5.29
CA ALA A 119 12.97 -0.90 -4.98
C ALA A 119 13.47 0.56 -5.07
N GLU A 120 12.99 1.33 -6.05
CA GLU A 120 13.40 2.71 -6.27
C GLU A 120 12.72 3.70 -5.31
N HIS A 121 11.47 3.44 -4.90
CA HIS A 121 10.63 4.45 -4.27
C HIS A 121 9.86 4.00 -3.03
N GLY A 122 9.54 2.70 -2.87
CA GLY A 122 8.64 2.21 -1.83
C GLY A 122 9.31 2.11 -0.46
N ASP A 123 8.61 2.47 0.59
CA ASP A 123 9.01 2.20 1.98
C ASP A 123 8.34 0.92 2.47
N ILE A 124 7.16 0.60 1.91
CA ILE A 124 6.40 -0.61 2.19
C ILE A 124 6.03 -1.26 0.86
N TRP A 125 6.24 -2.57 0.75
CA TRP A 125 5.76 -3.38 -0.37
C TRP A 125 4.59 -4.25 0.04
N HIS A 126 3.41 -4.08 -0.59
CA HIS A 126 2.29 -5.00 -0.46
C HIS A 126 2.21 -5.92 -1.67
N GLY A 127 2.57 -7.21 -1.46
CA GLY A 127 2.83 -8.13 -2.55
C GLY A 127 1.60 -8.69 -3.26
N PHE A 128 0.42 -8.71 -2.64
CA PHE A 128 -0.73 -9.53 -3.07
C PHE A 128 -0.31 -10.98 -3.35
N THR A 129 0.50 -11.52 -2.47
CA THR A 129 1.11 -12.85 -2.56
C THR A 129 0.51 -13.79 -1.51
N THR A 130 0.69 -15.09 -1.73
CA THR A 130 0.45 -16.16 -0.76
C THR A 130 1.78 -16.65 -0.20
N VAL A 131 1.75 -17.48 0.85
CA VAL A 131 2.96 -18.13 1.39
C VAL A 131 3.79 -18.79 0.29
N ASP A 132 3.15 -19.47 -0.67
CA ASP A 132 3.85 -20.17 -1.76
C ASP A 132 4.46 -19.22 -2.81
N SER A 133 3.80 -18.12 -3.11
CA SER A 133 4.24 -17.18 -4.18
C SER A 133 5.12 -16.05 -3.67
N TYR A 134 5.16 -15.82 -2.37
CA TYR A 134 5.94 -14.74 -1.76
C TYR A 134 7.45 -14.87 -1.98
N PRO A 135 8.09 -16.05 -1.78
CA PRO A 135 9.54 -16.17 -1.88
C PRO A 135 10.08 -15.71 -3.24
N GLN A 136 9.44 -16.15 -4.33
CA GLN A 136 9.84 -15.75 -5.69
C GLN A 136 9.73 -14.23 -5.90
N ALA A 137 8.64 -13.62 -5.42
CA ALA A 137 8.47 -12.18 -5.57
C ALA A 137 9.45 -11.37 -4.71
N ALA A 138 9.77 -11.86 -3.50
CA ALA A 138 10.76 -11.25 -2.63
C ALA A 138 12.18 -11.33 -3.22
N GLU A 139 12.55 -12.44 -3.84
CA GLU A 139 13.83 -12.61 -4.55
C GLU A 139 13.96 -11.60 -5.71
N VAL A 140 12.92 -11.47 -6.54
CA VAL A 140 12.91 -10.47 -7.63
C VAL A 140 13.04 -9.05 -7.09
N LEU A 141 12.37 -8.73 -5.98
CA LEU A 141 12.51 -7.42 -5.35
C LEU A 141 13.95 -7.19 -4.86
N ALA A 142 14.57 -8.18 -4.23
CA ALA A 142 15.97 -8.11 -3.78
C ALA A 142 16.94 -7.85 -4.93
N GLU A 143 16.75 -8.50 -6.09
CA GLU A 143 17.56 -8.24 -7.29
C GLU A 143 17.38 -6.81 -7.83
N HIS A 144 16.15 -6.27 -7.80
CA HIS A 144 15.93 -4.87 -8.16
C HIS A 144 16.60 -3.93 -7.14
N CYS A 145 16.51 -4.22 -5.84
CA CYS A 145 17.18 -3.44 -4.80
C CYS A 145 18.71 -3.42 -5.02
N LYS A 146 19.31 -4.57 -5.32
CA LYS A 146 20.72 -4.67 -5.68
C LYS A 146 21.08 -3.82 -6.91
N THR A 147 20.21 -3.81 -7.93
CA THR A 147 20.42 -3.02 -9.15
C THR A 147 20.44 -1.52 -8.86
N VAL A 148 19.62 -1.04 -7.92
CA VAL A 148 19.53 0.39 -7.57
C VAL A 148 20.41 0.78 -6.37
N GLY A 149 21.17 -0.17 -5.82
CA GLY A 149 22.07 0.07 -4.69
C GLY A 149 21.36 0.28 -3.37
N ARG A 150 20.17 -0.31 -3.17
CA ARG A 150 19.37 -0.20 -1.95
C ARG A 150 19.38 -1.52 -1.16
N ASP A 151 19.49 -1.41 0.16
CA ASP A 151 19.30 -2.55 1.04
C ASP A 151 17.80 -2.98 1.05
N PRO A 152 17.48 -4.22 0.65
CA PRO A 152 16.12 -4.71 0.62
C PRO A 152 15.44 -4.77 2.01
N ASP A 153 16.21 -4.84 3.10
CA ASP A 153 15.69 -4.89 4.46
C ASP A 153 15.17 -3.51 4.93
N THR A 154 15.46 -2.44 4.20
CA THR A 154 14.86 -1.11 4.43
C THR A 154 13.42 -0.99 3.94
N ILE A 155 12.89 -2.01 3.27
CA ILE A 155 11.53 -2.02 2.74
C ILE A 155 10.68 -2.96 3.61
N GLU A 156 9.69 -2.41 4.31
CA GLU A 156 8.73 -3.21 5.08
C GLU A 156 7.93 -4.13 4.15
N ARG A 157 7.70 -5.36 4.60
CA ARG A 157 6.99 -6.40 3.84
C ARG A 157 5.55 -6.53 4.30
N SER A 158 4.62 -6.41 3.37
CA SER A 158 3.18 -6.55 3.64
C SER A 158 2.54 -7.61 2.75
N ALA A 159 1.64 -8.40 3.33
CA ALA A 159 0.84 -9.38 2.60
C ALA A 159 -0.55 -9.56 3.23
N GLY A 160 -1.51 -10.00 2.43
CA GLY A 160 -2.84 -10.37 2.89
C GLY A 160 -2.88 -11.78 3.43
N VAL A 161 -3.48 -11.95 4.61
CA VAL A 161 -3.75 -13.27 5.19
C VAL A 161 -5.02 -13.84 4.58
N ASN A 162 -4.98 -15.11 4.19
CA ASN A 162 -6.12 -15.84 3.64
C ASN A 162 -6.37 -17.13 4.44
N LYS A 163 -7.53 -17.21 5.09
CA LYS A 163 -7.95 -18.40 5.87
C LYS A 163 -8.10 -19.68 5.04
N ASP A 164 -8.28 -19.55 3.72
CA ASP A 164 -8.38 -20.71 2.84
C ASP A 164 -7.04 -21.45 2.66
N ASN A 165 -5.93 -20.85 3.07
CA ASN A 165 -4.58 -21.42 3.02
C ASN A 165 -4.23 -22.23 4.29
N GLY A 166 -5.10 -23.11 4.73
CA GLY A 166 -4.83 -23.96 5.93
C GLY A 166 -5.23 -23.30 7.26
N GLY A 167 -5.91 -22.16 7.21
CA GLY A 167 -6.42 -21.43 8.38
C GLY A 167 -5.75 -20.07 8.57
N LEU A 168 -6.47 -19.16 9.19
CA LEU A 168 -6.07 -17.75 9.34
C LEU A 168 -4.72 -17.60 10.04
N ILE A 169 -4.54 -18.26 11.18
CA ILE A 169 -3.31 -18.13 11.98
C ILE A 169 -2.14 -18.85 11.31
N ALA A 170 -2.37 -20.04 10.74
CA ALA A 170 -1.32 -20.79 10.06
C ALA A 170 -0.77 -20.03 8.83
N ASP A 171 -1.64 -19.37 8.04
CA ASP A 171 -1.20 -18.54 6.93
C ASP A 171 -0.43 -17.29 7.41
N ALA A 172 -0.89 -16.67 8.51
CA ALA A 172 -0.19 -15.54 9.14
C ALA A 172 1.22 -15.94 9.63
N GLU A 173 1.33 -17.07 10.34
CA GLU A 173 2.62 -17.63 10.81
C GLU A 173 3.54 -17.94 9.62
N GLY A 174 3.01 -18.54 8.56
CA GLY A 174 3.75 -18.80 7.33
C GLY A 174 4.31 -17.54 6.68
N LEU A 175 3.52 -16.46 6.59
CA LEU A 175 3.96 -15.18 6.06
C LEU A 175 5.01 -14.51 6.96
N VAL A 176 4.80 -14.53 8.27
CA VAL A 176 5.78 -13.97 9.24
C VAL A 176 7.11 -14.73 9.20
N ALA A 177 7.09 -16.05 9.07
CA ALA A 177 8.31 -16.85 8.89
C ALA A 177 9.08 -16.50 7.61
N LEU A 178 8.41 -15.94 6.62
CA LEU A 178 9.02 -15.43 5.38
C LEU A 178 9.46 -13.96 5.46
N GLY A 179 9.34 -13.31 6.62
CA GLY A 179 9.76 -11.93 6.85
C GLY A 179 8.69 -10.87 6.58
N VAL A 180 7.43 -11.24 6.46
CA VAL A 180 6.32 -10.28 6.38
C VAL A 180 6.05 -9.71 7.79
N THR A 181 6.02 -8.39 7.91
CA THR A 181 5.83 -7.68 9.19
C THR A 181 4.49 -6.93 9.26
N LEU A 182 3.89 -6.62 8.12
CA LEU A 182 2.58 -5.96 8.03
C LEU A 182 1.56 -6.92 7.40
N LEU A 183 0.77 -7.57 8.23
CA LEU A 183 -0.32 -8.45 7.78
C LEU A 183 -1.60 -7.65 7.58
N THR A 184 -2.36 -7.99 6.54
CA THR A 184 -3.69 -7.44 6.29
C THR A 184 -4.73 -8.54 6.19
N VAL A 185 -5.96 -8.27 6.62
CA VAL A 185 -7.11 -9.16 6.43
C VAL A 185 -8.29 -8.35 5.90
N GLY A 186 -9.01 -8.92 4.94
CA GLY A 186 -10.17 -8.27 4.36
C GLY A 186 -11.40 -8.37 5.26
N VAL A 187 -12.03 -7.24 5.55
CA VAL A 187 -13.34 -7.17 6.19
C VAL A 187 -14.33 -6.63 5.18
N ASN A 188 -15.35 -7.42 4.84
CA ASN A 188 -16.29 -7.10 3.79
C ASN A 188 -17.70 -6.82 4.34
N GLY A 189 -18.37 -5.82 3.75
CA GLY A 189 -19.78 -5.54 4.03
C GLY A 189 -20.72 -6.59 3.44
N PRO A 190 -22.04 -6.52 3.78
CA PRO A 190 -22.64 -5.42 4.56
C PRO A 190 -22.42 -5.49 6.07
N ASP A 191 -22.14 -6.67 6.63
CA ASP A 191 -22.13 -6.88 8.09
C ASP A 191 -20.80 -6.54 8.76
N TYR A 192 -19.71 -6.42 7.98
CA TYR A 192 -18.37 -6.08 8.46
C TYR A 192 -17.93 -6.93 9.66
N ASP A 193 -17.95 -8.28 9.50
CA ASP A 193 -17.50 -9.21 10.53
C ASP A 193 -16.01 -9.01 10.85
N LEU A 194 -15.71 -8.62 12.08
CA LEU A 194 -14.35 -8.34 12.55
C LEU A 194 -13.66 -9.55 13.17
N SER A 195 -14.31 -10.72 13.23
CA SER A 195 -13.79 -11.90 13.94
C SER A 195 -12.37 -12.33 13.48
N ASP A 196 -12.09 -12.30 12.18
CA ASP A 196 -10.78 -12.63 11.64
C ASP A 196 -9.73 -11.57 12.06
N ALA A 197 -10.08 -10.30 12.06
CA ALA A 197 -9.19 -9.21 12.51
C ALA A 197 -8.91 -9.30 14.02
N GLU A 198 -9.94 -9.57 14.83
CA GLU A 198 -9.81 -9.77 16.28
C GLU A 198 -8.94 -10.99 16.60
N ALA A 199 -9.11 -12.10 15.87
CA ALA A 199 -8.30 -13.31 16.03
C ALA A 199 -6.82 -13.05 15.73
N LEU A 200 -6.51 -12.31 14.64
CA LEU A 200 -5.14 -11.90 14.30
C LEU A 200 -4.53 -10.95 15.33
N CYS A 201 -5.28 -9.97 15.81
CA CYS A 201 -4.82 -9.09 16.88
C CYS A 201 -4.52 -9.88 18.16
N GLY A 202 -5.43 -10.77 18.58
CA GLY A 202 -5.23 -11.63 19.73
C GLY A 202 -4.06 -12.61 19.58
N TRP A 203 -3.78 -13.09 18.37
CA TRP A 203 -2.59 -13.89 18.09
C TRP A 203 -1.31 -13.04 18.20
N ARG A 204 -1.24 -11.90 17.53
CA ARG A 204 -0.10 -10.96 17.59
C ARG A 204 0.26 -10.59 19.03
N ASP A 205 -0.74 -10.29 19.87
CA ASP A 205 -0.53 -9.82 21.25
C ASP A 205 -0.02 -10.93 22.20
N ARG A 206 0.01 -12.20 21.74
CA ARG A 206 0.56 -13.35 22.46
C ARG A 206 1.91 -13.85 21.93
N ALA A 207 2.30 -13.44 20.72
CA ALA A 207 3.56 -13.80 20.08
C ALA A 207 4.69 -12.86 20.56
#